data_186858213a53b07607d2af296365c6c3
#
_entry.id   186858213a53b07607d2af296365c6c3
#
_cell.length_a   1.000
_cell.length_b   1.000
_cell.length_c   1.000
_cell.angle_alpha   90.00
_cell.angle_beta   90.00
_cell.angle_gamma   90.00
#
_symmetry.space_group_name_H-M   'P 1'
#
loop_
_entity.id
_entity.type
_entity.pdbx_description
1 polymer ?
#
loop_
_entity_poly.entity_id
_entity_poly.type
_entity_poly.pdbx_seq_one_letter_code
_entity_poly.pdbx_strand_id
1 'polypeptide(L)'
;MDCLEQIDLIKADFIKNRKLLIAIGDETRQTIITVLMGCCSGLRVGEITARTHLSRPAVSHHLRIMLDCGIVTLDKQGTKNYYSLNIGEEFQRFFALVHHIAEFKEAQDAGVWISCRRVPPDGAKGASGNSI
;
A
#
# COMPACT_ATOMS: atom_id res chain seq x y z
N MET A 1 -18.72 -17.62 -2.25
CA MET A 1 -18.67 -16.23 -2.76
C MET A 1 -18.50 -16.28 -4.27
N ASP A 2 -19.39 -15.66 -5.00
CA ASP A 2 -19.29 -15.63 -6.47
C ASP A 2 -18.28 -14.58 -6.94
N CYS A 3 -18.08 -14.53 -8.25
CA CYS A 3 -17.13 -13.62 -8.87
C CYS A 3 -17.43 -12.15 -8.56
N LEU A 4 -18.69 -11.75 -8.66
CA LEU A 4 -19.08 -10.35 -8.43
C LEU A 4 -18.92 -9.96 -6.98
N GLU A 5 -19.26 -10.85 -6.07
CA GLU A 5 -19.05 -10.62 -4.63
C GLU A 5 -17.57 -10.46 -4.30
N GLN A 6 -16.69 -11.26 -4.90
CA GLN A 6 -15.25 -11.12 -4.70
C GLN A 6 -14.71 -9.82 -5.28
N ILE A 7 -15.18 -9.42 -6.46
CA ILE A 7 -14.80 -8.14 -7.06
C ILE A 7 -15.24 -6.99 -6.16
N ASP A 8 -16.46 -7.02 -5.64
CA ASP A 8 -16.95 -5.98 -4.75
C ASP A 8 -16.13 -5.89 -3.45
N LEU A 9 -15.73 -7.04 -2.91
CA LEU A 9 -14.84 -7.08 -1.75
C LEU A 9 -13.49 -6.42 -2.05
N ILE A 10 -12.90 -6.74 -3.20
CA ILE A 10 -11.63 -6.16 -3.62
C ILE A 10 -11.75 -4.66 -3.86
N LYS A 11 -12.85 -4.20 -4.45
CA LYS A 11 -13.12 -2.76 -4.58
C LYS A 11 -13.14 -2.05 -3.25
N ALA A 12 -13.81 -2.64 -2.27
CA ALA A 12 -13.86 -2.09 -0.91
C ALA A 12 -12.47 -2.05 -0.27
N ASP A 13 -11.68 -3.10 -0.49
CA ASP A 13 -10.29 -3.15 -0.01
C ASP A 13 -9.42 -2.06 -0.63
N PHE A 14 -9.56 -1.79 -1.92
CA PHE A 14 -8.84 -0.70 -2.57
C PHE A 14 -9.18 0.64 -1.94
N ILE A 15 -10.44 0.88 -1.65
CA ILE A 15 -10.87 2.13 -1.00
C ILE A 15 -10.21 2.28 0.37
N LYS A 16 -10.18 1.22 1.17
CA LYS A 16 -9.55 1.22 2.50
C LYS A 16 -8.05 1.45 2.45
N ASN A 17 -7.41 1.07 1.36
CA ASN A 17 -5.95 1.12 1.23
C ASN A 17 -5.45 2.31 0.40
N ARG A 18 -6.30 3.25 0.02
CA ARG A 18 -5.90 4.36 -0.86
C ARG A 18 -4.74 5.16 -0.32
N LYS A 19 -4.80 5.58 0.93
CA LYS A 19 -3.74 6.38 1.55
C LYS A 19 -2.44 5.60 1.63
N LEU A 20 -2.51 4.36 2.03
CA LEU A 20 -1.35 3.48 2.11
C LEU A 20 -0.72 3.27 0.74
N LEU A 21 -1.53 2.99 -0.28
CA LEU A 21 -1.04 2.74 -1.64
C LEU A 21 -0.33 3.97 -2.22
N ILE A 22 -0.87 5.17 -1.97
CA ILE A 22 -0.24 6.42 -2.40
C ILE A 22 1.09 6.59 -1.67
N ALA A 23 1.13 6.34 -0.37
CA ALA A 23 2.34 6.51 0.42
C ALA A 23 3.44 5.53 0.00
N ILE A 24 3.13 4.25 -0.15
CA ILE A 24 4.13 3.24 -0.52
C ILE A 24 4.43 3.21 -2.02
N GLY A 25 3.65 3.92 -2.83
CA GLY A 25 3.87 4.01 -4.28
C GLY A 25 4.97 4.98 -4.66
N ASP A 26 5.54 5.73 -3.74
CA ASP A 26 6.60 6.69 -3.99
C ASP A 26 7.97 6.07 -3.72
N GLU A 27 8.88 6.22 -4.68
CA GLU A 27 10.22 5.64 -4.60
C GLU A 27 11.02 6.15 -3.40
N THR A 28 10.94 7.44 -3.13
CA THR A 28 11.64 8.05 -2.00
C THR A 28 11.13 7.51 -0.67
N ARG A 29 9.81 7.37 -0.52
CA ARG A 29 9.23 6.80 0.69
C ARG A 29 9.57 5.33 0.86
N GLN A 30 9.67 4.58 -0.23
CA GLN A 30 10.14 3.19 -0.18
C GLN A 30 11.57 3.10 0.39
N THR A 31 12.43 4.02 0.00
CA THR A 31 13.78 4.11 0.55
C THR A 31 13.75 4.35 2.07
N ILE A 32 12.93 5.28 2.53
CA ILE A 32 12.78 5.55 3.96
C ILE A 32 12.21 4.33 4.71
N ILE A 33 11.23 3.65 4.13
CA ILE A 33 10.67 2.43 4.72
C ILE A 33 11.76 1.39 4.95
N THR A 34 12.60 1.14 3.96
CA THR A 34 13.66 0.13 4.09
C THR A 34 14.72 0.53 5.11
N VAL A 35 15.02 1.83 5.22
CA VAL A 35 15.92 2.33 6.27
C VAL A 35 15.31 2.10 7.65
N LEU A 36 14.03 2.38 7.82
CA LEU A 36 13.33 2.17 9.10
C LEU A 36 13.22 0.68 9.45
N MET A 37 13.08 -0.19 8.47
CA MET A 37 13.07 -1.64 8.70
C MET A 37 14.37 -2.13 9.35
N GLY A 38 15.47 -1.46 9.10
CA GLY A 38 16.76 -1.82 9.67
C GLY A 38 16.95 -1.42 11.12
N CYS A 39 16.00 -0.68 11.71
CA CYS A 39 16.15 -0.19 13.09
C CYS A 39 14.83 -0.24 13.85
N CYS A 40 14.71 -1.22 14.75
CA CYS A 40 13.48 -1.43 15.52
C CYS A 40 13.25 -0.36 16.59
N SER A 41 14.28 0.31 17.05
CA SER A 41 14.18 1.32 18.13
C SER A 41 13.79 2.71 17.62
N GLY A 42 13.66 2.87 16.29
CA GLY A 42 13.34 4.15 15.68
C GLY A 42 14.56 4.98 15.34
N LEU A 43 14.37 5.92 14.44
CA LEU A 43 15.41 6.81 13.97
C LEU A 43 14.94 8.26 13.99
N ARG A 44 15.87 9.15 14.24
CA ARG A 44 15.65 10.60 14.15
C ARG A 44 15.79 11.06 12.70
N VAL A 45 15.20 12.20 12.36
CA VAL A 45 15.29 12.78 11.00
C VAL A 45 16.74 12.86 10.52
N GLY A 46 17.66 13.32 11.40
CA GLY A 46 19.08 13.42 11.04
C GLY A 46 19.72 12.08 10.73
N GLU A 47 19.34 11.03 11.43
CA GLU A 47 19.83 9.68 11.19
C GLU A 47 19.30 9.09 9.88
N ILE A 48 18.03 9.34 9.59
CA ILE A 48 17.43 8.93 8.31
C ILE A 48 18.10 9.68 7.16
N THR A 49 18.30 10.98 7.31
CA THR A 49 18.98 11.81 6.32
C THR A 49 20.40 11.30 6.05
N ALA A 50 21.13 10.92 7.08
CA ALA A 50 22.49 10.39 6.94
C ALA A 50 22.54 9.05 6.22
N ARG A 51 21.44 8.28 6.23
CA ARG A 51 21.34 6.96 5.58
C ARG A 51 20.70 7.02 4.20
N THR A 52 20.33 8.21 3.75
CA THR A 52 19.71 8.43 2.45
C THR A 52 20.45 9.56 1.75
N HIS A 53 20.18 9.78 0.48
CA HIS A 53 20.69 10.93 -0.25
C HIS A 53 19.72 12.12 -0.25
N LEU A 54 18.81 12.13 0.70
CA LEU A 54 17.76 13.12 0.80
C LEU A 54 18.18 14.29 1.70
N SER A 55 17.55 15.44 1.50
CA SER A 55 17.69 16.57 2.42
C SER A 55 16.81 16.38 3.65
N ARG A 56 17.13 17.06 4.76
CA ARG A 56 16.30 17.04 5.95
C ARG A 56 14.86 17.49 5.68
N PRO A 57 14.62 18.59 4.96
CA PRO A 57 13.25 18.98 4.62
C PRO A 57 12.49 17.92 3.83
N ALA A 58 13.15 17.23 2.90
CA ALA A 58 12.53 16.16 2.13
C ALA A 58 12.15 14.98 3.03
N VAL A 59 13.07 14.54 3.89
CA VAL A 59 12.79 13.46 4.86
C VAL A 59 11.62 13.85 5.77
N SER A 60 11.64 15.06 6.33
CA SER A 60 10.55 15.54 7.19
C SER A 60 9.20 15.55 6.47
N HIS A 61 9.19 16.00 5.21
CA HIS A 61 7.98 16.02 4.39
C HIS A 61 7.42 14.61 4.17
N HIS A 62 8.27 13.67 3.78
CA HIS A 62 7.85 12.30 3.54
C HIS A 62 7.41 11.60 4.82
N LEU A 63 8.09 11.82 5.94
CA LEU A 63 7.68 11.28 7.23
C LEU A 63 6.31 11.78 7.67
N ARG A 64 5.97 13.03 7.39
CA ARG A 64 4.64 13.57 7.68
C ARG A 64 3.55 12.83 6.92
N ILE A 65 3.77 12.58 5.63
CA ILE A 65 2.83 11.80 4.81
C ILE A 65 2.67 10.39 5.38
N MET A 66 3.78 9.78 5.80
CA MET A 66 3.79 8.42 6.34
C MET A 66 3.13 8.34 7.72
N LEU A 67 3.29 9.38 8.54
CA LEU A 67 2.56 9.49 9.81
C LEU A 67 1.05 9.61 9.58
N ASP A 68 0.64 10.43 8.61
CA ASP A 68 -0.77 10.66 8.31
C ASP A 68 -1.49 9.40 7.83
N CYS A 69 -0.78 8.49 7.17
CA CYS A 69 -1.38 7.23 6.74
C CYS A 69 -1.16 6.07 7.73
N GLY A 70 -0.42 6.32 8.81
CA GLY A 70 -0.25 5.34 9.88
C GLY A 70 0.84 4.30 9.69
N ILE A 71 1.65 4.38 8.62
CA ILE A 71 2.74 3.42 8.40
C ILE A 71 3.99 3.74 9.21
N VAL A 72 4.06 4.92 9.79
CA VAL A 72 5.14 5.36 10.67
C VAL A 72 4.52 5.91 11.94
N THR A 73 5.16 5.63 13.07
CA THR A 73 4.82 6.20 14.37
C THR A 73 5.93 7.11 14.85
N LEU A 74 5.55 8.07 15.68
CA LEU A 74 6.45 9.02 16.28
C LEU A 74 6.47 8.82 17.80
N ASP A 75 7.66 8.59 18.34
CA ASP A 75 7.88 8.53 19.77
C ASP A 75 8.77 9.70 20.21
N LYS A 76 8.22 10.54 21.07
CA LYS A 76 8.96 11.67 21.64
C LYS A 76 9.68 11.25 22.91
N GLN A 77 10.99 11.42 22.92
CA GLN A 77 11.83 11.20 24.09
C GLN A 77 12.54 12.50 24.44
N GLY A 78 11.95 13.27 25.37
CA GLY A 78 12.42 14.61 25.68
C GLY A 78 12.19 15.54 24.50
N THR A 79 13.26 16.12 23.96
CA THR A 79 13.22 16.99 22.76
C THR A 79 13.46 16.22 21.47
N LYS A 80 13.66 14.90 21.56
CA LYS A 80 14.03 14.07 20.41
C LYS A 80 12.83 13.29 19.89
N ASN A 81 12.68 13.28 18.59
CA ASN A 81 11.63 12.57 17.89
C ASN A 81 12.19 11.34 17.19
N TYR A 82 11.70 10.17 17.57
CA TYR A 82 12.09 8.89 16.95
C TYR A 82 10.95 8.36 16.11
N TYR A 83 11.25 8.09 14.85
CA TYR A 83 10.31 7.55 13.87
C TYR A 83 10.55 6.06 13.71
N SER A 84 9.48 5.30 13.78
CA SER A 84 9.52 3.84 13.63
C SER A 84 8.49 3.39 12.62
N LEU A 85 8.80 2.31 11.91
CA LEU A 85 7.85 1.69 11.00
C LEU A 85 6.76 0.99 11.82
N ASN A 86 5.52 1.23 11.46
CA ASN A 86 4.36 0.60 12.10
C ASN A 86 3.72 -0.39 11.11
N ILE A 87 4.02 -1.68 11.29
CA ILE A 87 3.38 -2.75 10.52
C ILE A 87 2.17 -3.23 11.32
N GLY A 88 1.24 -2.33 11.53
CA GLY A 88 0.02 -2.59 12.28
C GLY A 88 -1.20 -2.72 11.38
N GLU A 89 -2.26 -2.03 11.78
CA GLU A 89 -3.59 -2.14 11.18
C GLU A 89 -3.61 -1.80 9.68
N GLU A 90 -2.87 -0.76 9.27
CA GLU A 90 -2.81 -0.33 7.88
C GLU A 90 -2.23 -1.41 6.98
N PHE A 91 -1.14 -2.06 7.43
CA PHE A 91 -0.54 -3.15 6.68
C PHE A 91 -1.42 -4.40 6.69
N GLN A 92 -2.18 -4.64 7.75
CA GLN A 92 -3.13 -5.76 7.78
C GLN A 92 -4.22 -5.59 6.72
N ARG A 93 -4.72 -4.37 6.52
CA ARG A 93 -5.67 -4.08 5.44
C ARG A 93 -5.05 -4.30 4.07
N PHE A 94 -3.80 -3.96 3.92
CA PHE A 94 -3.07 -4.18 2.68
C PHE A 94 -2.86 -5.68 2.42
N PHE A 95 -2.49 -6.43 3.42
CA PHE A 95 -2.36 -7.89 3.31
C PHE A 95 -3.70 -8.54 2.94
N ALA A 96 -4.80 -8.05 3.51
CA ALA A 96 -6.13 -8.52 3.15
C ALA A 96 -6.45 -8.28 1.68
N LEU A 97 -6.12 -7.10 1.16
CA LEU A 97 -6.28 -6.76 -0.26
C LEU A 97 -5.53 -7.76 -1.14
N VAL A 98 -4.25 -7.97 -0.85
CA VAL A 98 -3.41 -8.90 -1.63
C VAL A 98 -3.97 -10.32 -1.55
N HIS A 99 -4.39 -10.74 -0.36
CA HIS A 99 -4.99 -12.06 -0.14
C HIS A 99 -6.26 -12.25 -0.98
N HIS A 100 -7.15 -11.28 -0.99
CA HIS A 100 -8.39 -11.37 -1.76
C HIS A 100 -8.12 -11.38 -3.27
N ILE A 101 -7.13 -10.63 -3.73
CA ILE A 101 -6.70 -10.67 -5.13
C ILE A 101 -6.15 -12.07 -5.48
N ALA A 102 -5.36 -12.65 -4.60
CA ALA A 102 -4.79 -13.99 -4.81
C ALA A 102 -5.88 -15.04 -4.88
N GLU A 103 -6.86 -14.98 -3.98
CA GLU A 103 -8.01 -15.91 -4.01
C GLU A 103 -8.82 -15.76 -5.30
N PHE A 104 -9.02 -14.52 -5.76
CA PHE A 104 -9.70 -14.26 -7.03
C PHE A 104 -8.97 -14.93 -8.19
N LYS A 105 -7.65 -14.80 -8.23
CA LYS A 105 -6.84 -15.42 -9.27
C LYS A 105 -6.92 -16.94 -9.24
N GLU A 106 -6.85 -17.54 -8.07
CA GLU A 106 -6.96 -19.00 -7.91
C GLU A 106 -8.29 -19.52 -8.43
N ALA A 107 -9.39 -18.85 -8.07
CA ALA A 107 -10.71 -19.23 -8.53
C ALA A 107 -10.86 -19.05 -10.04
N GLN A 108 -10.27 -18.02 -10.61
CA GLN A 108 -10.25 -17.79 -12.05
C GLN A 108 -9.47 -18.88 -12.77
N ASP A 109 -8.29 -19.24 -12.28
CA ASP A 109 -7.45 -20.30 -12.84
C ASP A 109 -8.14 -21.66 -12.77
N ALA A 110 -8.90 -21.91 -11.71
CA ALA A 110 -9.68 -23.14 -11.54
C ALA A 110 -10.95 -23.19 -12.43
N GLY A 111 -11.26 -22.11 -13.12
CA GLY A 111 -12.42 -22.04 -13.99
C GLY A 111 -13.76 -21.92 -13.27
N VAL A 112 -13.73 -21.57 -11.97
CA VAL A 112 -14.93 -21.44 -11.15
C VAL A 112 -15.87 -20.35 -11.66
N TRP A 113 -15.34 -19.33 -12.33
CA TRP A 113 -16.13 -18.19 -12.80
C TRP A 113 -16.14 -18.07 -14.32
N ILE A 114 -16.53 -19.11 -14.98
CA ILE A 114 -16.61 -19.11 -16.44
C ILE A 114 -17.51 -17.98 -16.95
N SER A 115 -18.58 -17.70 -16.22
CA SER A 115 -19.54 -16.66 -16.57
C SER A 115 -18.98 -15.23 -16.46
N CYS A 116 -17.92 -15.03 -15.70
CA CYS A 116 -17.31 -13.71 -15.54
C CYS A 116 -16.29 -13.36 -16.62
N ARG A 117 -15.94 -14.31 -17.45
CA ARG A 117 -14.80 -14.16 -18.37
C ARG A 117 -14.96 -13.09 -19.44
N ARG A 118 -16.16 -12.71 -19.76
CA ARG A 118 -16.42 -11.79 -20.85
C ARG A 118 -17.63 -10.95 -20.60
N VAL A 119 -17.60 -10.21 -19.53
CA VAL A 119 -18.59 -9.15 -19.39
C VAL A 119 -18.04 -7.96 -20.18
N PRO A 120 -18.57 -7.69 -21.37
CA PRO A 120 -18.17 -6.48 -22.06
C PRO A 120 -18.61 -5.29 -21.20
N PRO A 121 -17.78 -4.27 -21.07
CA PRO A 121 -18.22 -3.05 -20.44
C PRO A 121 -19.43 -2.52 -21.19
N ASP A 122 -20.43 -2.06 -20.48
CA ASP A 122 -21.61 -1.45 -21.07
C ASP A 122 -21.18 -0.40 -22.08
N GLY A 123 -21.70 -0.51 -23.30
CA GLY A 123 -21.38 0.41 -24.36
C GLY A 123 -20.07 0.14 -25.10
N ALA A 124 -19.36 -0.89 -24.78
CA ALA A 124 -18.21 -1.30 -25.57
C ALA A 124 -18.67 -2.03 -26.83
N LYS A 125 -19.01 -1.29 -27.82
CA LYS A 125 -19.27 -1.84 -29.15
C LYS A 125 -17.92 -2.17 -29.77
N GLY A 126 -17.63 -3.47 -29.90
CA GLY A 126 -16.50 -3.91 -30.68
C GLY A 126 -15.19 -3.22 -30.34
N ALA A 127 -14.97 -2.99 -29.11
CA ALA A 127 -13.68 -2.52 -28.66
C ALA A 127 -12.66 -3.55 -29.10
N SER A 128 -11.95 -3.23 -30.13
CA SER A 128 -10.79 -3.98 -30.54
C SER A 128 -9.98 -4.18 -29.29
N GLY A 129 -9.85 -5.41 -28.88
CA GLY A 129 -9.29 -5.72 -27.60
C GLY A 129 -7.87 -5.30 -27.46
N ASN A 130 -7.70 -4.08 -27.18
CA ASN A 130 -6.48 -3.60 -26.65
C ASN A 130 -6.61 -3.54 -25.16
N SER A 131 -6.82 -4.66 -24.62
CA SER A 131 -6.73 -4.79 -23.21
C SER A 131 -5.29 -5.07 -22.86
N ILE A 132 -4.88 -4.40 -21.95
CA ILE A 132 -3.69 -4.74 -21.22
C ILE A 132 -4.01 -5.86 -20.28
#